data_c907ca0913b03ded9d6f1a3a4a4b4266
#
_entry.id   c907ca0913b03ded9d6f1a3a4a4b4266
#
_cell.length_a   1.000
_cell.length_b   1.000
_cell.length_c   1.000
_cell.angle_alpha   90.00
_cell.angle_beta   90.00
_cell.angle_gamma   90.00
#
_symmetry.space_group_name_H-M   'P 1'
#
loop_
_entity.id
_entity.type
_entity.pdbx_description
1 polymer ?
#
loop_
_entity_poly.entity_id
_entity_poly.type
_entity_poly.pdbx_seq_one_letter_code
_entity_poly.pdbx_strand_id
1 'polypeptide(L)'
;MSNFICFKAEWQNPDPDQGDIITAYLSEFPFTHFESEGNWLKAFADENDIAESEYEGIEEAVMDYCDRIEWSIVERENWNELWEKNFFDPLQVGDFYVRATFHPEAPEGTRAITIEPRMSFGTGHHATTRLMLTEMQTERAVFQGDGGCKVLDMGSGTGILAIAAEFLGASEVLGVEIDDWVVDNANDNLKINQTQHNTMVHGDVKALSTVADAYFDVVLANIHREVILADMAEYVRVLKPQHKLFLSGLQQADEALIVNHAQGLQMKHLKTETIDGWLMILLEKIA
;
A
#
# COMPACT_ATOMS: atom_id res chain seq x y z
N MET A 1 13.93 -12.76 21.81
CA MET A 1 14.33 -11.47 21.18
C MET A 1 14.97 -10.66 22.28
N SER A 2 16.17 -10.12 22.04
CA SER A 2 16.88 -9.27 22.99
C SER A 2 16.17 -7.92 23.14
N ASN A 3 16.23 -7.30 24.31
CA ASN A 3 15.73 -5.94 24.54
C ASN A 3 16.68 -4.91 23.91
N PHE A 4 16.30 -3.66 23.93
CA PHE A 4 17.20 -2.57 23.63
C PHE A 4 17.78 -1.99 24.92
N ILE A 5 19.04 -1.62 24.89
CA ILE A 5 19.60 -0.73 25.86
C ILE A 5 19.48 0.70 25.34
N CYS A 6 18.99 1.59 26.18
CA CYS A 6 18.84 3.00 25.89
C CYS A 6 19.81 3.80 26.77
N PHE A 7 20.71 4.52 26.13
CA PHE A 7 21.54 5.57 26.71
C PHE A 7 20.82 6.90 26.53
N LYS A 8 20.66 7.68 27.61
CA LYS A 8 20.07 9.01 27.57
C LYS A 8 21.03 10.02 28.13
N ALA A 9 21.34 11.07 27.36
CA ALA A 9 22.09 12.23 27.77
C ALA A 9 21.19 13.47 27.82
N GLU A 10 21.34 14.28 28.88
CA GLU A 10 20.64 15.55 29.06
C GLU A 10 21.63 16.67 29.35
N TRP A 11 21.36 17.90 28.86
CA TRP A 11 22.17 19.10 29.10
C TRP A 11 21.28 20.30 29.41
N GLN A 12 21.81 21.26 30.22
CA GLN A 12 21.00 22.39 30.72
C GLN A 12 20.98 23.58 29.77
N ASN A 13 22.05 23.82 29.01
CA ASN A 13 22.13 24.95 28.10
C ASN A 13 21.78 24.47 26.68
N PRO A 14 20.69 24.96 26.08
CA PRO A 14 20.31 24.57 24.72
C PRO A 14 21.36 25.10 23.72
N ASP A 15 22.17 24.21 23.23
CA ASP A 15 23.03 24.42 22.07
C ASP A 15 22.44 23.59 20.90
N PRO A 16 22.11 24.23 19.78
CA PRO A 16 21.53 23.52 18.64
C PRO A 16 22.39 22.36 18.12
N ASP A 17 23.70 22.46 18.28
CA ASP A 17 24.66 21.49 17.75
C ASP A 17 25.04 20.41 18.78
N GLN A 18 24.60 20.52 20.04
CA GLN A 18 25.00 19.64 21.13
C GLN A 18 24.58 18.19 20.88
N GLY A 19 23.36 17.98 20.39
CA GLY A 19 22.83 16.65 20.03
C GLY A 19 23.66 15.99 18.93
N ASP A 20 24.07 16.75 17.92
CA ASP A 20 24.89 16.26 16.82
C ASP A 20 26.31 15.89 17.28
N ILE A 21 26.90 16.70 18.21
CA ILE A 21 28.19 16.40 18.80
C ILE A 21 28.16 15.08 19.57
N ILE A 22 27.16 14.91 20.46
CA ILE A 22 27.03 13.69 21.26
C ILE A 22 26.76 12.48 20.33
N THR A 23 25.93 12.66 19.30
CA THR A 23 25.65 11.60 18.29
C THR A 23 26.95 11.17 17.60
N ALA A 24 27.81 12.10 17.22
CA ALA A 24 29.07 11.79 16.56
C ALA A 24 29.98 10.90 17.44
N TYR A 25 30.11 11.21 18.73
CA TYR A 25 30.88 10.37 19.66
C TYR A 25 30.24 9.02 19.89
N LEU A 26 28.92 8.96 20.10
CA LEU A 26 28.20 7.71 20.34
C LEU A 26 28.14 6.81 19.10
N SER A 27 28.32 7.37 17.90
CA SER A 27 28.39 6.59 16.66
C SER A 27 29.65 5.71 16.53
N GLU A 28 30.65 5.89 17.39
CA GLU A 28 31.81 5.00 17.50
C GLU A 28 31.51 3.71 18.27
N PHE A 29 30.34 3.65 18.94
CA PHE A 29 29.85 2.52 19.70
C PHE A 29 28.68 1.84 18.96
N PRO A 30 28.24 0.64 19.37
CA PRO A 30 27.21 -0.14 18.62
C PRO A 30 25.79 0.42 18.68
N PHE A 31 25.60 1.72 18.87
CA PHE A 31 24.28 2.34 18.77
C PHE A 31 23.81 2.41 17.32
N THR A 32 22.57 1.96 17.09
CA THR A 32 21.98 1.85 15.75
C THR A 32 20.88 2.88 15.49
N HIS A 33 20.35 3.51 16.52
CA HIS A 33 19.29 4.51 16.42
C HIS A 33 19.50 5.65 17.42
N PHE A 34 19.20 6.87 16.99
CA PHE A 34 19.33 8.08 17.79
C PHE A 34 18.08 8.93 17.70
N GLU A 35 17.65 9.47 18.84
CA GLU A 35 16.55 10.42 18.97
C GLU A 35 17.07 11.64 19.73
N SER A 36 16.85 12.85 19.23
CA SER A 36 17.28 14.11 19.85
C SER A 36 16.19 15.15 19.75
N GLU A 37 15.87 15.80 20.86
CA GLU A 37 14.94 16.91 20.90
C GLU A 37 15.29 17.88 22.03
N GLY A 38 15.42 19.17 21.69
CA GLY A 38 15.69 20.23 22.65
C GLY A 38 17.02 20.04 23.38
N ASN A 39 16.99 19.56 24.62
CA ASN A 39 18.14 19.43 25.52
C ASN A 39 18.40 17.98 25.96
N TRP A 40 17.98 16.99 25.15
CA TRP A 40 18.27 15.59 25.41
C TRP A 40 18.54 14.80 24.12
N LEU A 41 19.27 13.71 24.30
CA LEU A 41 19.52 12.71 23.27
C LEU A 41 19.33 11.33 23.86
N LYS A 42 18.73 10.42 23.08
CA LYS A 42 18.69 8.99 23.35
C LYS A 42 19.41 8.24 22.23
N ALA A 43 20.21 7.26 22.60
CA ALA A 43 20.83 6.31 21.69
C ALA A 43 20.43 4.89 22.08
N PHE A 44 20.14 4.05 21.10
CA PHE A 44 19.63 2.68 21.28
C PHE A 44 20.56 1.67 20.64
N ALA A 45 20.86 0.59 21.37
CA ALA A 45 21.58 -0.59 20.88
C ALA A 45 20.87 -1.87 21.30
N ASP A 46 21.17 -3.01 20.67
CA ASP A 46 20.74 -4.31 21.21
C ASP A 46 21.44 -4.56 22.55
N GLU A 47 20.72 -5.09 23.55
CA GLU A 47 21.28 -5.31 24.89
C GLU A 47 22.48 -6.26 24.92
N ASN A 48 22.65 -7.08 23.87
CA ASN A 48 23.79 -7.98 23.73
C ASN A 48 25.02 -7.34 23.06
N ASP A 49 24.86 -6.16 22.47
CA ASP A 49 25.93 -5.49 21.75
C ASP A 49 26.78 -4.57 22.65
N ILE A 50 26.28 -4.22 23.84
CA ILE A 50 26.97 -3.37 24.81
C ILE A 50 26.98 -4.05 26.18
N ALA A 51 28.14 -4.46 26.67
CA ALA A 51 28.27 -5.05 27.99
C ALA A 51 28.30 -3.94 29.07
N GLU A 52 27.80 -4.23 30.28
CA GLU A 52 27.85 -3.27 31.41
C GLU A 52 29.27 -2.74 31.70
N SER A 53 30.29 -3.54 31.38
CA SER A 53 31.72 -3.10 31.55
C SER A 53 32.15 -2.03 30.57
N GLU A 54 31.35 -1.75 29.52
CA GLU A 54 31.66 -0.72 28.51
C GLU A 54 30.97 0.61 28.81
N TYR A 55 29.99 0.63 29.74
CA TYR A 55 29.24 1.85 30.07
C TYR A 55 30.12 3.00 30.48
N GLU A 56 31.10 2.75 31.39
CA GLU A 56 32.02 3.80 31.88
C GLU A 56 32.80 4.46 30.74
N GLY A 57 33.27 3.67 29.76
CA GLY A 57 33.96 4.20 28.57
C GLY A 57 33.03 4.99 27.61
N ILE A 58 31.80 4.60 27.51
CA ILE A 58 30.79 5.32 26.71
C ILE A 58 30.41 6.64 27.39
N GLU A 59 30.21 6.62 28.70
CA GLU A 59 29.96 7.84 29.52
C GLU A 59 31.13 8.82 29.43
N GLU A 60 32.36 8.35 29.60
CA GLU A 60 33.58 9.17 29.48
C GLU A 60 33.69 9.87 28.13
N ALA A 61 33.25 9.23 27.05
CA ALA A 61 33.31 9.79 25.70
C ALA A 61 32.43 11.03 25.51
N VAL A 62 31.39 11.21 26.34
CA VAL A 62 30.39 12.28 26.18
C VAL A 62 30.18 13.14 27.44
N MET A 63 30.81 12.79 28.56
CA MET A 63 30.62 13.48 29.86
C MET A 63 30.90 14.98 29.83
N ASP A 64 31.76 15.45 28.95
CA ASP A 64 32.05 16.88 28.78
C ASP A 64 30.95 17.66 28.05
N TYR A 65 29.98 16.95 27.46
CA TYR A 65 28.93 17.48 26.60
C TYR A 65 27.51 17.32 27.19
N CYS A 66 27.36 16.66 28.35
CA CYS A 66 26.07 16.49 29.01
C CYS A 66 26.19 16.59 30.52
N ASP A 67 25.11 17.01 31.18
CA ASP A 67 25.06 17.20 32.66
C ASP A 67 24.51 15.93 33.35
N ARG A 68 23.82 15.07 32.62
CA ARG A 68 23.20 13.86 33.16
C ARG A 68 23.19 12.76 32.14
N ILE A 69 23.51 11.54 32.60
CA ILE A 69 23.45 10.32 31.81
C ILE A 69 22.55 9.32 32.55
N GLU A 70 21.72 8.64 31.82
CA GLU A 70 20.88 7.53 32.31
C GLU A 70 20.94 6.35 31.36
N TRP A 71 21.02 5.15 31.92
CA TRP A 71 20.85 3.90 31.20
C TRP A 71 19.53 3.26 31.58
N SER A 72 18.83 2.70 30.60
CA SER A 72 17.61 1.95 30.83
C SER A 72 17.51 0.81 29.83
N ILE A 73 16.87 -0.27 30.28
CA ILE A 73 16.47 -1.34 29.37
C ILE A 73 15.09 -0.96 28.83
N VAL A 74 14.99 -0.86 27.52
CA VAL A 74 13.71 -0.70 26.83
C VAL A 74 13.31 -2.09 26.38
N GLU A 75 12.30 -2.66 27.03
CA GLU A 75 11.72 -3.89 26.54
C GLU A 75 11.38 -3.71 25.07
N ARG A 76 11.82 -4.65 24.27
CA ARG A 76 11.43 -4.65 22.86
C ARG A 76 9.93 -4.86 22.82
N GLU A 77 9.18 -3.75 22.86
CA GLU A 77 7.77 -3.84 22.53
C GLU A 77 7.67 -4.59 21.22
N ASN A 78 6.81 -5.58 21.18
CA ASN A 78 6.50 -6.25 19.93
C ASN A 78 5.80 -5.20 19.03
N TRP A 79 6.61 -4.37 18.38
CA TRP A 79 6.12 -3.33 17.47
C TRP A 79 5.18 -3.93 16.42
N ASN A 80 5.40 -5.20 16.07
CA ASN A 80 4.48 -5.94 15.21
C ASN A 80 3.11 -6.09 15.88
N GLU A 81 3.07 -6.46 17.16
CA GLU A 81 1.82 -6.63 17.92
C GLU A 81 1.13 -5.29 18.20
N LEU A 82 1.91 -4.24 18.47
CA LEU A 82 1.38 -2.88 18.65
C LEU A 82 0.90 -2.31 17.31
N TRP A 83 1.65 -2.58 16.24
CA TRP A 83 1.30 -2.21 14.89
C TRP A 83 0.07 -2.98 14.39
N GLU A 84 -0.01 -4.30 14.64
CA GLU A 84 -1.18 -5.13 14.38
C GLU A 84 -2.42 -4.63 15.12
N LYS A 85 -2.30 -4.25 16.40
CA LYS A 85 -3.39 -3.68 17.20
C LYS A 85 -3.84 -2.28 16.77
N ASN A 86 -2.92 -1.49 16.20
CA ASN A 86 -3.19 -0.14 15.71
C ASN A 86 -3.36 -0.09 14.17
N PHE A 87 -3.24 -1.24 13.52
CA PHE A 87 -3.55 -1.36 12.11
C PHE A 87 -5.07 -1.19 11.93
N PHE A 88 -5.51 -1.05 10.70
CA PHE A 88 -6.94 -0.81 10.45
C PHE A 88 -7.85 -1.95 10.97
N ASP A 89 -9.08 -1.63 11.35
CA ASP A 89 -10.13 -2.63 11.62
C ASP A 89 -10.55 -3.33 10.32
N PRO A 90 -11.01 -4.59 10.39
CA PRO A 90 -11.59 -5.25 9.23
C PRO A 90 -12.75 -4.45 8.64
N LEU A 91 -12.88 -4.44 7.34
CA LEU A 91 -13.86 -3.65 6.64
C LEU A 91 -14.77 -4.52 5.76
N GLN A 92 -16.08 -4.36 5.92
CA GLN A 92 -17.03 -4.96 4.98
C GLN A 92 -17.36 -3.98 3.85
N VAL A 93 -17.20 -4.44 2.61
CA VAL A 93 -17.59 -3.72 1.39
C VAL A 93 -18.49 -4.64 0.57
N GLY A 94 -19.80 -4.46 0.67
CA GLY A 94 -20.77 -5.38 0.07
C GLY A 94 -20.60 -6.81 0.59
N ASP A 95 -20.41 -7.77 -0.32
CA ASP A 95 -20.16 -9.18 0.00
C ASP A 95 -18.71 -9.47 0.42
N PHE A 96 -17.79 -8.54 0.22
CA PHE A 96 -16.39 -8.69 0.59
C PHE A 96 -16.14 -8.26 2.03
N TYR A 97 -15.35 -9.06 2.74
CA TYR A 97 -14.81 -8.74 4.06
C TYR A 97 -13.28 -8.63 3.95
N VAL A 98 -12.79 -7.39 3.89
CA VAL A 98 -11.36 -7.09 3.79
C VAL A 98 -10.74 -7.16 5.16
N ARG A 99 -9.72 -7.99 5.34
CA ARG A 99 -9.04 -8.22 6.62
C ARG A 99 -7.54 -8.39 6.45
N ALA A 100 -6.77 -8.20 7.52
CA ALA A 100 -5.40 -8.68 7.62
C ALA A 100 -5.36 -10.13 8.14
N THR A 101 -4.21 -10.79 8.02
CA THR A 101 -4.02 -12.19 8.46
C THR A 101 -4.27 -12.41 9.95
N PHE A 102 -3.98 -11.42 10.78
CA PHE A 102 -4.17 -11.44 12.24
C PHE A 102 -5.59 -11.05 12.70
N HIS A 103 -6.45 -10.57 11.80
CA HIS A 103 -7.84 -10.24 12.15
C HIS A 103 -8.73 -11.47 12.28
N PRO A 104 -9.88 -11.38 12.99
CA PRO A 104 -10.85 -12.45 13.08
C PRO A 104 -11.32 -12.96 11.72
N GLU A 105 -11.82 -14.18 11.68
CA GLU A 105 -12.41 -14.77 10.48
C GLU A 105 -13.60 -13.94 9.97
N ALA A 106 -13.82 -14.01 8.66
CA ALA A 106 -14.91 -13.29 8.01
C ALA A 106 -16.28 -13.78 8.51
N PRO A 107 -17.25 -12.89 8.70
CA PRO A 107 -18.62 -13.27 9.06
C PRO A 107 -19.25 -14.22 8.02
N GLU A 108 -20.14 -15.10 8.49
CA GLU A 108 -20.89 -16.01 7.61
C GLU A 108 -21.65 -15.22 6.54
N GLY A 109 -21.58 -15.70 5.31
CA GLY A 109 -22.23 -15.05 4.16
C GLY A 109 -21.38 -13.98 3.46
N THR A 110 -20.19 -13.68 3.99
CA THR A 110 -19.22 -12.78 3.33
C THR A 110 -18.04 -13.56 2.74
N ARG A 111 -17.36 -12.96 1.76
CA ARG A 111 -16.14 -13.52 1.18
C ARG A 111 -14.93 -12.72 1.66
N ALA A 112 -14.03 -13.38 2.38
CA ALA A 112 -12.82 -12.76 2.86
C ALA A 112 -11.88 -12.39 1.70
N ILE A 113 -11.37 -11.16 1.72
CA ILE A 113 -10.17 -10.76 1.00
C ILE A 113 -9.12 -10.45 2.07
N THR A 114 -8.14 -11.34 2.18
CA THR A 114 -7.08 -11.20 3.20
C THR A 114 -5.87 -10.52 2.58
N ILE A 115 -5.47 -9.38 3.14
CA ILE A 115 -4.33 -8.59 2.68
C ILE A 115 -3.27 -8.60 3.76
N GLU A 116 -2.08 -9.08 3.44
CA GLU A 116 -0.92 -8.95 4.30
C GLU A 116 -0.47 -7.48 4.33
N PRO A 117 -0.54 -6.84 5.49
CA PRO A 117 -0.22 -5.43 5.60
C PRO A 117 1.29 -5.21 5.45
N ARG A 118 1.66 -4.58 4.34
CA ARG A 118 2.99 -4.01 4.09
C ARG A 118 2.79 -2.54 3.71
N MET A 119 3.84 -1.79 3.49
CA MET A 119 3.72 -0.37 3.10
C MET A 119 3.24 -0.17 1.65
N SER A 120 2.42 -1.09 1.13
CA SER A 120 1.81 -1.02 -0.20
C SER A 120 0.43 -0.38 -0.15
N PHE A 121 0.07 0.38 -1.16
CA PHE A 121 -1.29 0.90 -1.32
C PHE A 121 -2.29 -0.23 -1.64
N GLY A 122 -3.54 -0.11 -1.16
CA GLY A 122 -4.60 -1.07 -1.46
C GLY A 122 -5.00 -1.98 -0.29
N THR A 123 -4.95 -1.48 0.95
CA THR A 123 -5.45 -2.20 2.14
C THR A 123 -6.98 -2.28 2.21
N GLY A 124 -7.70 -1.66 1.29
CA GLY A 124 -9.16 -1.62 1.25
C GLY A 124 -9.77 -0.40 1.94
N HIS A 125 -9.08 0.29 2.84
CA HIS A 125 -9.61 1.36 3.70
C HIS A 125 -9.73 2.71 3.00
N HIS A 126 -8.87 2.96 2.02
CA HIS A 126 -8.96 4.18 1.27
C HIS A 126 -10.28 4.28 0.49
N ALA A 127 -10.88 5.47 0.43
CA ALA A 127 -12.16 5.71 -0.24
C ALA A 127 -12.18 5.19 -1.69
N THR A 128 -11.08 5.37 -2.43
CA THR A 128 -10.94 4.91 -3.82
C THR A 128 -11.03 3.39 -3.95
N THR A 129 -10.39 2.63 -3.05
CA THR A 129 -10.46 1.17 -3.06
C THR A 129 -11.87 0.69 -2.71
N ARG A 130 -12.53 1.34 -1.73
CA ARG A 130 -13.93 1.04 -1.38
C ARG A 130 -14.88 1.31 -2.55
N LEU A 131 -14.70 2.43 -3.26
CA LEU A 131 -15.47 2.78 -4.45
C LEU A 131 -15.30 1.72 -5.54
N MET A 132 -14.06 1.33 -5.85
CA MET A 132 -13.77 0.29 -6.85
C MET A 132 -14.43 -1.05 -6.47
N LEU A 133 -14.21 -1.54 -5.25
CA LEU A 133 -14.80 -2.81 -4.78
C LEU A 133 -16.33 -2.79 -4.80
N THR A 134 -16.94 -1.65 -4.45
CA THR A 134 -18.41 -1.50 -4.48
C THR A 134 -18.93 -1.55 -5.91
N GLU A 135 -18.31 -0.80 -6.82
CA GLU A 135 -18.75 -0.75 -8.21
C GLU A 135 -18.50 -2.08 -8.95
N MET A 136 -17.38 -2.76 -8.70
CA MET A 136 -17.10 -4.09 -9.24
C MET A 136 -18.20 -5.10 -8.83
N GLN A 137 -18.72 -5.00 -7.62
CA GLN A 137 -19.84 -5.85 -7.18
C GLN A 137 -21.18 -5.45 -7.80
N THR A 138 -21.42 -4.14 -7.98
CA THR A 138 -22.60 -3.63 -8.68
C THR A 138 -22.63 -4.13 -10.12
N GLU A 139 -21.49 -4.11 -10.78
CA GLU A 139 -21.28 -4.55 -12.15
C GLU A 139 -20.84 -6.02 -12.25
N ARG A 140 -21.12 -6.83 -11.23
CA ARG A 140 -20.71 -8.25 -11.14
C ARG A 140 -20.89 -9.05 -12.44
N ALA A 141 -21.93 -8.77 -13.19
CA ALA A 141 -22.23 -9.48 -14.44
C ALA A 141 -21.11 -9.38 -15.50
N VAL A 142 -20.32 -8.30 -15.49
CA VAL A 142 -19.24 -8.12 -16.47
C VAL A 142 -18.05 -9.06 -16.21
N PHE A 143 -17.94 -9.59 -14.98
CA PHE A 143 -16.89 -10.55 -14.61
C PHE A 143 -17.30 -12.01 -14.86
N GLN A 144 -18.54 -12.28 -15.28
CA GLN A 144 -19.15 -13.60 -15.39
C GLN A 144 -19.51 -13.97 -16.85
N GLY A 145 -18.75 -13.49 -17.82
CA GLY A 145 -19.04 -13.74 -19.25
C GLY A 145 -18.91 -15.21 -19.66
N ASP A 146 -19.75 -15.63 -20.61
CA ASP A 146 -19.67 -16.97 -21.26
C ASP A 146 -18.31 -17.09 -21.97
N GLY A 147 -17.46 -18.01 -21.54
CA GLY A 147 -16.10 -18.21 -22.07
C GLY A 147 -14.99 -17.57 -21.24
N GLY A 148 -15.33 -16.97 -20.10
CA GLY A 148 -14.42 -16.36 -19.15
C GLY A 148 -14.24 -14.86 -19.38
N CYS A 149 -13.94 -14.13 -18.30
CA CYS A 149 -13.65 -12.70 -18.30
C CYS A 149 -12.15 -12.47 -18.10
N LYS A 150 -11.54 -11.65 -18.94
CA LYS A 150 -10.15 -11.24 -18.84
C LYS A 150 -10.07 -9.82 -18.29
N VAL A 151 -9.30 -9.64 -17.23
CA VAL A 151 -9.20 -8.39 -16.49
C VAL A 151 -7.76 -7.89 -16.50
N LEU A 152 -7.58 -6.58 -16.69
CA LEU A 152 -6.34 -5.87 -16.47
C LEU A 152 -6.49 -5.01 -15.21
N ASP A 153 -5.53 -5.08 -14.29
CA ASP A 153 -5.43 -4.24 -13.09
C ASP A 153 -4.12 -3.43 -13.14
N MET A 154 -4.23 -2.15 -13.50
CA MET A 154 -3.07 -1.24 -13.65
C MET A 154 -2.79 -0.49 -12.36
N GLY A 155 -1.53 -0.59 -11.88
CA GLY A 155 -1.17 -0.13 -10.55
C GLY A 155 -1.82 -1.03 -9.49
N SER A 156 -1.56 -2.34 -9.57
CA SER A 156 -2.29 -3.34 -8.79
C SER A 156 -2.06 -3.25 -7.27
N GLY A 157 -1.00 -2.57 -6.83
CA GLY A 157 -0.69 -2.40 -5.41
C GLY A 157 -0.66 -3.73 -4.66
N THR A 158 -1.44 -3.86 -3.61
CA THR A 158 -1.58 -5.13 -2.86
C THR A 158 -2.21 -6.28 -3.64
N GLY A 159 -2.73 -6.03 -4.86
CA GLY A 159 -3.48 -6.99 -5.65
C GLY A 159 -4.95 -7.13 -5.23
N ILE A 160 -5.47 -6.27 -4.36
CA ILE A 160 -6.85 -6.39 -3.83
C ILE A 160 -7.92 -6.38 -4.92
N LEU A 161 -7.78 -5.54 -5.96
CA LEU A 161 -8.76 -5.47 -7.05
C LEU A 161 -8.65 -6.70 -7.97
N ALA A 162 -7.44 -7.19 -8.22
CA ALA A 162 -7.21 -8.42 -8.96
C ALA A 162 -7.82 -9.64 -8.24
N ILE A 163 -7.63 -9.75 -6.91
CA ILE A 163 -8.27 -10.79 -6.08
C ILE A 163 -9.80 -10.68 -6.16
N ALA A 164 -10.33 -9.46 -6.01
CA ALA A 164 -11.77 -9.22 -6.11
C ALA A 164 -12.33 -9.60 -7.49
N ALA A 165 -11.61 -9.30 -8.58
CA ALA A 165 -12.01 -9.65 -9.95
C ALA A 165 -12.15 -11.17 -10.12
N GLU A 166 -11.16 -11.96 -9.66
CA GLU A 166 -11.26 -13.43 -9.70
C GLU A 166 -12.41 -13.92 -8.82
N PHE A 167 -12.63 -13.34 -7.66
CA PHE A 167 -13.75 -13.71 -6.78
C PHE A 167 -15.12 -13.39 -7.37
N LEU A 168 -15.20 -12.43 -8.27
CA LEU A 168 -16.41 -12.12 -9.03
C LEU A 168 -16.61 -13.02 -10.25
N GLY A 169 -15.58 -13.74 -10.69
CA GLY A 169 -15.69 -14.72 -11.78
C GLY A 169 -14.70 -14.53 -12.94
N ALA A 170 -13.72 -13.59 -12.81
CA ALA A 170 -12.69 -13.44 -13.83
C ALA A 170 -11.88 -14.74 -13.98
N SER A 171 -11.63 -15.13 -15.23
CA SER A 171 -10.89 -16.35 -15.59
C SER A 171 -9.42 -16.11 -15.92
N GLU A 172 -9.05 -14.86 -16.08
CA GLU A 172 -7.67 -14.40 -16.30
C GLU A 172 -7.55 -12.96 -15.77
N VAL A 173 -6.59 -12.71 -14.91
CA VAL A 173 -6.30 -11.36 -14.39
C VAL A 173 -4.84 -11.08 -14.55
N LEU A 174 -4.50 -10.00 -15.26
CA LEU A 174 -3.16 -9.45 -15.36
C LEU A 174 -3.07 -8.21 -14.47
N GLY A 175 -2.27 -8.26 -13.42
CA GLY A 175 -1.89 -7.10 -12.62
C GLY A 175 -0.54 -6.55 -13.07
N VAL A 176 -0.42 -5.25 -13.22
CA VAL A 176 0.83 -4.56 -13.56
C VAL A 176 1.14 -3.56 -12.46
N GLU A 177 2.36 -3.61 -11.93
CA GLU A 177 2.80 -2.74 -10.83
C GLU A 177 4.24 -2.29 -11.10
N ILE A 178 4.50 -0.99 -10.84
CA ILE A 178 5.79 -0.36 -11.15
C ILE A 178 6.87 -0.66 -10.12
N ASP A 179 6.48 -0.96 -8.89
CA ASP A 179 7.40 -1.23 -7.79
C ASP A 179 7.57 -2.73 -7.57
N ASP A 180 8.78 -3.24 -7.77
CA ASP A 180 9.13 -4.67 -7.71
C ASP A 180 8.76 -5.31 -6.35
N TRP A 181 9.07 -4.63 -5.24
CA TRP A 181 8.72 -5.11 -3.90
C TRP A 181 7.19 -5.15 -3.63
N VAL A 182 6.40 -4.30 -4.34
CA VAL A 182 4.93 -4.32 -4.28
C VAL A 182 4.39 -5.51 -5.06
N VAL A 183 5.01 -5.87 -6.20
CA VAL A 183 4.69 -7.10 -6.94
C VAL A 183 4.86 -8.33 -6.07
N ASP A 184 5.94 -8.40 -5.29
CA ASP A 184 6.16 -9.51 -4.35
C ASP A 184 5.07 -9.56 -3.28
N ASN A 185 4.68 -8.41 -2.72
CA ASN A 185 3.57 -8.33 -1.76
C ASN A 185 2.24 -8.78 -2.39
N ALA A 186 1.93 -8.32 -3.61
CA ALA A 186 0.74 -8.76 -4.33
C ALA A 186 0.73 -10.28 -4.54
N ASN A 187 1.84 -10.85 -4.97
CA ASN A 187 1.98 -12.31 -5.15
C ASN A 187 1.76 -13.09 -3.85
N ASP A 188 2.23 -12.57 -2.71
CA ASP A 188 1.96 -13.19 -1.41
C ASP A 188 0.47 -13.10 -1.05
N ASN A 189 -0.18 -11.96 -1.30
CA ASN A 189 -1.62 -11.80 -1.11
C ASN A 189 -2.43 -12.73 -2.01
N LEU A 190 -2.03 -12.94 -3.27
CA LEU A 190 -2.66 -13.91 -4.16
C LEU A 190 -2.63 -15.33 -3.58
N LYS A 191 -1.46 -15.74 -3.03
CA LYS A 191 -1.30 -17.05 -2.38
C LYS A 191 -2.18 -17.20 -1.14
N ILE A 192 -2.22 -16.16 -0.28
CA ILE A 192 -3.06 -16.14 0.93
C ILE A 192 -4.53 -16.32 0.57
N ASN A 193 -5.00 -15.66 -0.50
CA ASN A 193 -6.38 -15.75 -0.97
C ASN A 193 -6.65 -16.96 -1.88
N GLN A 194 -5.64 -17.81 -2.13
CA GLN A 194 -5.73 -19.01 -2.95
C GLN A 194 -6.26 -18.76 -4.38
N THR A 195 -5.95 -17.60 -4.94
CA THR A 195 -6.30 -17.27 -6.32
C THR A 195 -5.47 -18.10 -7.30
N GLN A 196 -6.03 -18.40 -8.48
CA GLN A 196 -5.42 -19.27 -9.48
C GLN A 196 -5.31 -18.63 -10.87
N HIS A 197 -6.05 -17.55 -11.09
CA HIS A 197 -6.20 -16.92 -12.41
C HIS A 197 -5.48 -15.56 -12.49
N ASN A 198 -4.71 -15.20 -11.47
CA ASN A 198 -4.00 -13.94 -11.37
C ASN A 198 -2.52 -14.10 -11.73
N THR A 199 -2.00 -13.15 -12.50
CA THR A 199 -0.57 -13.00 -12.78
C THR A 199 -0.17 -11.56 -12.50
N MET A 200 0.85 -11.34 -11.65
CA MET A 200 1.41 -10.02 -11.39
C MET A 200 2.70 -9.83 -12.17
N VAL A 201 2.85 -8.66 -12.80
CA VAL A 201 4.01 -8.30 -13.62
C VAL A 201 4.58 -6.97 -13.14
N HIS A 202 5.90 -6.95 -12.91
CA HIS A 202 6.63 -5.72 -12.68
C HIS A 202 6.74 -4.91 -13.98
N GLY A 203 6.28 -3.67 -14.00
CA GLY A 203 6.34 -2.80 -15.16
C GLY A 203 5.40 -1.61 -15.12
N ASP A 204 5.41 -0.88 -16.21
CA ASP A 204 4.52 0.25 -16.49
C ASP A 204 3.58 -0.11 -17.66
N VAL A 205 2.91 0.89 -18.25
CA VAL A 205 2.02 0.71 -19.41
C VAL A 205 2.70 0.02 -20.61
N LYS A 206 4.03 0.05 -20.70
CA LYS A 206 4.79 -0.63 -21.76
C LYS A 206 4.67 -2.16 -21.68
N ALA A 207 4.34 -2.72 -20.52
CA ALA A 207 4.02 -4.13 -20.39
C ALA A 207 2.86 -4.56 -21.31
N LEU A 208 1.98 -3.61 -21.69
CA LEU A 208 0.88 -3.85 -22.60
C LEU A 208 1.29 -3.89 -24.08
N SER A 209 2.52 -3.54 -24.43
CA SER A 209 3.00 -3.48 -25.82
C SER A 209 2.90 -4.81 -26.57
N THR A 210 2.94 -5.93 -25.86
CA THR A 210 2.79 -7.29 -26.42
C THR A 210 1.35 -7.81 -26.37
N VAL A 211 0.46 -7.08 -25.68
CA VAL A 211 -0.96 -7.45 -25.56
C VAL A 211 -1.69 -7.00 -26.82
N ALA A 212 -2.47 -7.92 -27.38
CA ALA A 212 -3.28 -7.64 -28.57
C ALA A 212 -4.33 -6.55 -28.30
N ASP A 213 -4.73 -5.83 -29.34
CA ASP A 213 -5.88 -4.94 -29.27
C ASP A 213 -7.14 -5.72 -28.89
N ALA A 214 -8.01 -5.08 -28.14
CA ALA A 214 -9.29 -5.66 -27.72
C ALA A 214 -9.14 -7.05 -27.04
N TYR A 215 -8.21 -7.17 -26.12
CA TYR A 215 -7.92 -8.41 -25.39
C TYR A 215 -8.71 -8.56 -24.10
N PHE A 216 -8.83 -7.48 -23.31
CA PHE A 216 -9.46 -7.51 -22.00
C PHE A 216 -10.94 -7.14 -22.06
N ASP A 217 -11.72 -7.81 -21.20
CA ASP A 217 -13.13 -7.53 -20.98
C ASP A 217 -13.33 -6.41 -19.95
N VAL A 218 -12.41 -6.26 -19.00
CA VAL A 218 -12.44 -5.21 -17.98
C VAL A 218 -11.03 -4.65 -17.79
N VAL A 219 -10.93 -3.33 -17.65
CA VAL A 219 -9.72 -2.67 -17.20
C VAL A 219 -10.02 -1.91 -15.91
N LEU A 220 -9.18 -2.14 -14.90
CA LEU A 220 -9.21 -1.46 -13.61
C LEU A 220 -7.97 -0.59 -13.49
N ALA A 221 -8.12 0.66 -13.00
CA ALA A 221 -7.00 1.52 -12.67
C ALA A 221 -7.36 2.42 -11.49
N ASN A 222 -6.75 2.16 -10.34
CA ASN A 222 -6.88 2.97 -9.12
C ASN A 222 -5.56 3.65 -8.81
N ILE A 223 -5.20 4.65 -9.63
CA ILE A 223 -3.89 5.31 -9.66
C ILE A 223 -4.02 6.83 -9.84
N HIS A 224 -2.89 7.55 -9.79
CA HIS A 224 -2.89 9.00 -9.92
C HIS A 224 -3.39 9.49 -11.27
N ARG A 225 -4.11 10.63 -11.27
CA ARG A 225 -4.68 11.30 -12.45
C ARG A 225 -3.69 11.45 -13.61
N GLU A 226 -2.46 11.86 -13.30
CA GLU A 226 -1.43 12.11 -14.32
C GLU A 226 -1.08 10.84 -15.10
N VAL A 227 -1.01 9.70 -14.43
CA VAL A 227 -0.75 8.39 -15.03
C VAL A 227 -1.96 7.94 -15.85
N ILE A 228 -3.16 8.09 -15.31
CA ILE A 228 -4.40 7.77 -16.05
C ILE A 228 -4.47 8.54 -17.35
N LEU A 229 -4.21 9.85 -17.34
CA LEU A 229 -4.25 10.68 -18.55
C LEU A 229 -3.18 10.29 -19.57
N ALA A 230 -1.99 9.92 -19.11
CA ALA A 230 -0.90 9.51 -20.00
C ALA A 230 -1.17 8.15 -20.65
N ASP A 231 -1.76 7.21 -19.91
CA ASP A 231 -1.80 5.80 -20.30
C ASP A 231 -3.18 5.35 -20.81
N MET A 232 -4.23 6.17 -20.67
CA MET A 232 -5.62 5.80 -21.02
C MET A 232 -5.76 5.32 -22.47
N ALA A 233 -4.99 5.87 -23.40
CA ALA A 233 -5.04 5.42 -24.80
C ALA A 233 -4.68 3.93 -24.95
N GLU A 234 -3.71 3.44 -24.16
CA GLU A 234 -3.33 2.03 -24.14
C GLU A 234 -4.38 1.17 -23.43
N TYR A 235 -4.98 1.67 -22.35
CA TYR A 235 -6.10 0.98 -21.69
C TYR A 235 -7.27 0.78 -22.66
N VAL A 236 -7.61 1.82 -23.41
CA VAL A 236 -8.67 1.75 -24.44
C VAL A 236 -8.26 0.84 -25.60
N ARG A 237 -6.98 0.84 -26.02
CA ARG A 237 -6.51 -0.07 -27.08
C ARG A 237 -6.74 -1.53 -26.72
N VAL A 238 -6.33 -1.94 -25.51
CA VAL A 238 -6.42 -3.33 -25.07
C VAL A 238 -7.81 -3.75 -24.58
N LEU A 239 -8.69 -2.79 -24.28
CA LEU A 239 -10.09 -3.04 -23.88
C LEU A 239 -10.92 -3.42 -25.11
N LYS A 240 -11.77 -4.44 -25.01
CA LYS A 240 -12.73 -4.82 -26.04
C LYS A 240 -13.81 -3.74 -26.25
N PRO A 241 -14.38 -3.61 -27.46
CA PRO A 241 -15.57 -2.77 -27.67
C PRO A 241 -16.75 -3.19 -26.78
N GLN A 242 -17.54 -2.22 -26.32
CA GLN A 242 -18.70 -2.42 -25.42
C GLN A 242 -18.34 -2.98 -24.03
N HIS A 243 -17.05 -2.92 -23.66
CA HIS A 243 -16.55 -3.36 -22.37
C HIS A 243 -16.12 -2.18 -21.50
N LYS A 244 -15.81 -2.44 -20.23
CA LYS A 244 -15.78 -1.41 -19.18
C LYS A 244 -14.38 -1.10 -18.68
N LEU A 245 -14.15 0.19 -18.45
CA LEU A 245 -12.98 0.75 -17.79
C LEU A 245 -13.43 1.40 -16.47
N PHE A 246 -12.86 0.94 -15.36
CA PHE A 246 -13.08 1.47 -14.02
C PHE A 246 -11.86 2.30 -13.62
N LEU A 247 -12.08 3.56 -13.31
CA LEU A 247 -11.03 4.50 -12.91
C LEU A 247 -11.28 5.03 -11.52
N SER A 248 -10.25 5.08 -10.69
CA SER A 248 -10.27 5.74 -9.38
C SER A 248 -8.87 6.27 -9.03
N GLY A 249 -8.65 6.75 -7.79
CA GLY A 249 -7.44 7.50 -7.45
C GLY A 249 -7.55 8.99 -7.84
N LEU A 250 -8.78 9.44 -8.08
CA LEU A 250 -9.14 10.75 -8.61
C LEU A 250 -9.87 11.58 -7.56
N GLN A 251 -9.67 12.88 -7.59
CA GLN A 251 -10.43 13.83 -6.79
C GLN A 251 -11.61 14.40 -7.57
N GLN A 252 -12.60 14.95 -6.87
CA GLN A 252 -13.80 15.52 -7.49
C GLN A 252 -13.50 16.58 -8.55
N ALA A 253 -12.43 17.35 -8.38
CA ALA A 253 -12.00 18.35 -9.36
C ALA A 253 -11.49 17.74 -10.69
N ASP A 254 -11.16 16.45 -10.71
CA ASP A 254 -10.58 15.76 -11.87
C ASP A 254 -11.64 15.23 -12.84
N GLU A 255 -12.91 15.12 -12.40
CA GLU A 255 -13.98 14.45 -13.15
C GLU A 255 -14.11 14.99 -14.60
N ALA A 256 -14.30 16.29 -14.75
CA ALA A 256 -14.50 16.88 -16.06
C ALA A 256 -13.30 16.66 -17.00
N LEU A 257 -12.07 16.70 -16.48
CA LEU A 257 -10.86 16.49 -17.23
C LEU A 257 -10.77 15.04 -17.72
N ILE A 258 -10.99 14.07 -16.83
CA ILE A 258 -10.94 12.63 -17.14
C ILE A 258 -12.03 12.24 -18.14
N VAL A 259 -13.27 12.67 -17.89
CA VAL A 259 -14.42 12.37 -18.77
C VAL A 259 -14.21 12.96 -20.17
N ASN A 260 -13.76 14.20 -20.28
CA ASN A 260 -13.49 14.84 -21.59
C ASN A 260 -12.35 14.12 -22.34
N HIS A 261 -11.28 13.72 -21.63
CA HIS A 261 -10.18 12.96 -22.22
C HIS A 261 -10.66 11.60 -22.72
N ALA A 262 -11.43 10.88 -21.91
CA ALA A 262 -12.01 9.58 -22.27
C ALA A 262 -12.94 9.67 -23.49
N GLN A 263 -13.78 10.73 -23.58
CA GLN A 263 -14.63 10.95 -24.73
C GLN A 263 -13.83 11.14 -26.02
N GLY A 264 -12.68 11.83 -25.96
CA GLY A 264 -11.74 11.97 -27.08
C GLY A 264 -11.17 10.62 -27.55
N LEU A 265 -11.16 9.60 -26.69
CA LEU A 265 -10.73 8.23 -26.97
C LEU A 265 -11.93 7.28 -27.25
N GLN A 266 -13.10 7.80 -27.60
CA GLN A 266 -14.31 7.03 -27.91
C GLN A 266 -14.82 6.19 -26.73
N MET A 267 -14.66 6.70 -25.51
CA MET A 267 -15.26 6.13 -24.30
C MET A 267 -16.54 6.89 -23.97
N LYS A 268 -17.57 6.14 -23.59
CA LYS A 268 -18.83 6.66 -23.07
C LYS A 268 -18.78 6.69 -21.56
N HIS A 269 -19.03 7.85 -20.96
CA HIS A 269 -19.22 7.97 -19.53
C HIS A 269 -20.54 7.34 -19.12
N LEU A 270 -20.52 6.39 -18.21
CA LEU A 270 -21.70 5.72 -17.68
C LEU A 270 -22.10 6.26 -16.32
N LYS A 271 -21.12 6.45 -15.41
CA LYS A 271 -21.39 6.75 -14.01
C LYS A 271 -20.17 7.36 -13.34
N THR A 272 -20.42 8.22 -12.36
CA THR A 272 -19.43 8.68 -11.36
C THR A 272 -20.00 8.44 -9.97
N GLU A 273 -19.21 7.84 -9.08
CA GLU A 273 -19.50 7.67 -7.66
C GLU A 273 -18.46 8.40 -6.81
N THR A 274 -18.88 8.85 -5.63
CA THR A 274 -18.04 9.70 -4.77
C THR A 274 -18.09 9.25 -3.31
N ILE A 275 -16.94 9.16 -2.67
CA ILE A 275 -16.81 9.00 -1.22
C ILE A 275 -15.73 9.97 -0.72
N ASP A 276 -16.03 10.80 0.25
CA ASP A 276 -15.07 11.70 0.93
C ASP A 276 -14.23 12.56 -0.04
N GLY A 277 -14.84 13.03 -1.14
CA GLY A 277 -14.19 13.85 -2.17
C GLY A 277 -13.36 13.07 -3.20
N TRP A 278 -13.27 11.74 -3.07
CA TRP A 278 -12.66 10.85 -4.05
C TRP A 278 -13.69 10.30 -5.02
N LEU A 279 -13.25 10.04 -6.25
CA LEU A 279 -14.11 9.57 -7.34
C LEU A 279 -13.76 8.14 -7.77
N MET A 280 -14.80 7.46 -8.25
CA MET A 280 -14.71 6.36 -9.19
C MET A 280 -15.52 6.74 -10.44
N ILE A 281 -14.94 6.53 -11.61
CA ILE A 281 -15.57 6.80 -12.90
C ILE A 281 -15.68 5.49 -13.67
N LEU A 282 -16.89 5.16 -14.11
CA LEU A 282 -17.16 4.00 -14.97
C LEU A 282 -17.36 4.47 -16.41
N LEU A 283 -16.56 3.89 -17.29
CA LEU A 283 -16.58 4.17 -18.72
C LEU A 283 -16.86 2.88 -19.51
N GLU A 284 -17.44 3.05 -20.71
CA GLU A 284 -17.67 1.96 -21.67
C GLU A 284 -17.05 2.34 -23.02
N LYS A 285 -16.26 1.42 -23.61
CA LYS A 285 -15.72 1.65 -24.95
C LYS A 285 -16.82 1.58 -25.99
N ILE A 286 -16.91 2.63 -26.79
CA ILE A 286 -17.83 2.65 -27.95
C ILE A 286 -17.33 1.65 -29.00
N ALA A 287 -18.25 1.06 -29.75
CA ALA A 287 -17.94 0.02 -30.75
C ALA A 287 -17.04 0.50 -31.91
#